data_4fd7bdf39e7ce6df5803e61093014c85
#
_entry.id   4fd7bdf39e7ce6df5803e61093014c85
#
_cell.length_a   1.000
_cell.length_b   1.000
_cell.length_c   1.000
_cell.angle_alpha   90.00
_cell.angle_beta   90.00
_cell.angle_gamma   90.00
#
_symmetry.space_group_name_H-M   'P 1'
#
loop_
_entity.id
_entity.type
_entity.pdbx_description
1 polymer ?
#
loop_
_entity_poly.entity_id
_entity_poly.type
_entity_poly.pdbx_seq_one_letter_code
_entity_poly.pdbx_strand_id
1 'polypeptide(L)'
;MAATHATSGSRSNRAVLLTVTCLGQFMVLLDNTIVGAALPDMQHRLHTQLTGLQWIVDAYVLLVAMLLLSGGVFADRFGRKRVYLTGVAVFTAASLLCSLAPSLGWLVAGRVFQGIGAAALSPASLALLAAAFPAPQERIKAIGLWAGFSGIGLAAGPVAGGVLTQAFGWPAIFLVNLPIGAVLLLVGLRHLGESRNPSAPAIDIPGTVLSVLAVGVLTYGLIEGGARGWTSPVILGSFTAAVILLAAFVAVEARRSAPMLPPRLFRQRLFTMSNSAMTVVGFALMGSSFFFSQFFVYVQGSSILRAGLQTLPVSLAMVIVSPYAGRLAARYGFRIVVTTGLALAGLGLLALGMVHADTGYGNVWWRLGLAGIGFALTLSPLTGAAIQAVSPQEGGLASGISSTTRQIGAVLGVAVLGAVVRTRQSGGASFETGLNSAFLAAGTVTLVTAVFTGLWLAKSTPAKDSAAPHRPTEAHAVITSNEASV
;
A
#
# COMPACT_ATOMS: atom_id res chain seq x y z
N MET A 1 -12.15 47.22 -4.31
CA MET A 1 -10.77 46.75 -4.55
C MET A 1 -10.19 45.79 -3.47
N ALA A 2 -10.85 45.61 -2.32
CA ALA A 2 -10.35 44.70 -1.27
C ALA A 2 -10.70 43.21 -1.44
N ALA A 3 -11.68 42.87 -2.25
CA ALA A 3 -12.14 41.46 -2.44
C ALA A 3 -11.27 40.64 -3.38
N THR A 4 -10.48 41.23 -4.26
CA THR A 4 -9.62 40.53 -5.24
C THR A 4 -8.30 40.05 -4.67
N HIS A 5 -7.77 40.71 -3.61
CA HIS A 5 -6.52 40.28 -2.98
C HIS A 5 -6.69 39.08 -2.03
N ALA A 6 -7.86 38.89 -1.40
CA ALA A 6 -8.14 37.77 -0.50
C ALA A 6 -8.28 36.43 -1.28
N THR A 7 -8.73 36.47 -2.54
CA THR A 7 -8.92 35.27 -3.36
C THR A 7 -7.62 34.73 -3.98
N SER A 8 -6.62 35.60 -4.27
CA SER A 8 -5.34 35.19 -4.86
C SER A 8 -4.43 34.51 -3.82
N GLY A 9 -4.34 35.02 -2.61
CA GLY A 9 -3.58 34.41 -1.52
C GLY A 9 -4.12 33.02 -1.11
N SER A 10 -5.44 32.87 -1.12
CA SER A 10 -6.09 31.57 -0.84
C SER A 10 -5.81 30.51 -1.92
N ARG A 11 -5.81 30.88 -3.20
CA ARG A 11 -5.52 29.97 -4.32
C ARG A 11 -4.05 29.54 -4.36
N SER A 12 -3.12 30.48 -4.14
CA SER A 12 -1.69 30.19 -4.07
C SER A 12 -1.37 29.20 -2.94
N ASN A 13 -1.93 29.39 -1.75
CA ASN A 13 -1.72 28.50 -0.62
C ASN A 13 -2.29 27.08 -0.86
N ARG A 14 -3.42 26.96 -1.55
CA ARG A 14 -3.99 25.65 -1.92
C ARG A 14 -3.13 24.91 -2.95
N ALA A 15 -2.56 25.61 -3.93
CA ALA A 15 -1.66 25.01 -4.90
C ALA A 15 -0.37 24.51 -4.23
N VAL A 16 0.22 25.31 -3.34
CA VAL A 16 1.41 24.91 -2.56
C VAL A 16 1.12 23.68 -1.69
N LEU A 17 -0.02 23.68 -0.97
CA LEU A 17 -0.44 22.54 -0.14
C LEU A 17 -0.57 21.26 -1.01
N LEU A 18 -1.22 21.37 -2.17
CA LEU A 18 -1.36 20.23 -3.09
C LEU A 18 0.00 19.72 -3.56
N THR A 19 0.92 20.60 -3.95
CA THR A 19 2.27 20.24 -4.37
C THR A 19 3.04 19.54 -3.25
N VAL A 20 3.03 20.11 -2.05
CA VAL A 20 3.75 19.55 -0.88
C VAL A 20 3.21 18.17 -0.51
N THR A 21 1.89 17.99 -0.49
CA THR A 21 1.29 16.70 -0.14
C THR A 21 1.48 15.65 -1.24
N CYS A 22 1.40 16.03 -2.53
CA CYS A 22 1.68 15.14 -3.65
C CYS A 22 3.15 14.71 -3.68
N LEU A 23 4.09 15.65 -3.48
CA LEU A 23 5.52 15.35 -3.47
C LEU A 23 5.91 14.48 -2.26
N GLY A 24 5.30 14.70 -1.10
CA GLY A 24 5.50 13.84 0.08
C GLY A 24 5.04 12.40 -0.17
N GLN A 25 3.89 12.22 -0.78
CA GLN A 25 3.40 10.89 -1.12
C GLN A 25 4.22 10.23 -2.24
N PHE A 26 4.65 11.00 -3.24
CA PHE A 26 5.60 10.55 -4.25
C PHE A 26 6.88 10.00 -3.60
N MET A 27 7.47 10.73 -2.66
CA MET A 27 8.69 10.33 -1.95
C MET A 27 8.51 8.98 -1.24
N VAL A 28 7.40 8.78 -0.53
CA VAL A 28 7.09 7.52 0.17
C VAL A 28 6.94 6.35 -0.80
N LEU A 29 6.23 6.54 -1.92
CA LEU A 29 6.00 5.47 -2.90
C LEU A 29 7.23 5.18 -3.76
N LEU A 30 8.04 6.19 -4.04
CA LEU A 30 9.35 6.04 -4.66
C LEU A 30 10.26 5.18 -3.78
N ASP A 31 10.39 5.53 -2.49
CA ASP A 31 11.22 4.78 -1.52
C ASP A 31 10.79 3.32 -1.39
N ASN A 32 9.49 3.06 -1.44
CA ASN A 32 8.95 1.69 -1.36
C ASN A 32 9.45 0.78 -2.50
N THR A 33 9.64 1.33 -3.70
CA THR A 33 9.97 0.54 -4.89
C THR A 33 11.43 0.68 -5.35
N ILE A 34 12.09 1.78 -5.02
CA ILE A 34 13.47 2.06 -5.40
C ILE A 34 14.45 1.06 -4.77
N VAL A 35 14.15 0.59 -3.55
CA VAL A 35 14.95 -0.38 -2.80
C VAL A 35 15.07 -1.70 -3.56
N GLY A 36 13.98 -2.16 -4.20
CA GLY A 36 13.96 -3.41 -4.95
C GLY A 36 15.05 -3.51 -6.03
N ALA A 37 15.36 -2.40 -6.70
CA ALA A 37 16.42 -2.36 -7.71
C ALA A 37 17.83 -2.40 -7.10
N ALA A 38 18.00 -1.93 -5.86
CA ALA A 38 19.28 -1.86 -5.17
C ALA A 38 19.63 -3.13 -4.37
N LEU A 39 18.68 -4.05 -4.17
CA LEU A 39 18.88 -5.27 -3.37
C LEU A 39 20.13 -6.08 -3.77
N PRO A 40 20.43 -6.29 -5.08
CA PRO A 40 21.65 -7.00 -5.45
C PRO A 40 22.94 -6.31 -5.00
N ASP A 41 23.03 -4.97 -5.10
CA ASP A 41 24.19 -4.23 -4.65
C ASP A 41 24.32 -4.23 -3.12
N MET A 42 23.19 -4.12 -2.42
CA MET A 42 23.13 -4.25 -0.95
C MET A 42 23.58 -5.64 -0.49
N GLN A 43 23.16 -6.70 -1.18
CA GLN A 43 23.57 -8.07 -0.87
C GLN A 43 25.09 -8.23 -0.94
N HIS A 44 25.67 -7.72 -2.02
CA HIS A 44 27.10 -7.80 -2.27
C HIS A 44 27.91 -6.96 -1.25
N ARG A 45 27.53 -5.70 -1.04
CA ARG A 45 28.33 -4.77 -0.19
C ARG A 45 28.12 -4.97 1.31
N LEU A 46 26.93 -5.43 1.74
CA LEU A 46 26.66 -5.73 3.15
C LEU A 46 26.94 -7.20 3.51
N HIS A 47 27.42 -8.00 2.55
CA HIS A 47 27.69 -9.43 2.72
C HIS A 47 26.53 -10.17 3.38
N THR A 48 25.30 -9.87 2.95
CA THR A 48 24.09 -10.41 3.56
C THR A 48 23.47 -11.52 2.70
N GLN A 49 22.61 -12.31 3.32
CA GLN A 49 21.83 -13.35 2.65
C GLN A 49 20.43 -12.85 2.28
N LEU A 50 19.65 -13.71 1.62
CA LEU A 50 18.27 -13.41 1.23
C LEU A 50 17.40 -12.96 2.41
N THR A 51 17.58 -13.55 3.61
CA THR A 51 16.89 -13.14 4.84
C THR A 51 17.14 -11.69 5.20
N GLY A 52 18.39 -11.23 5.07
CA GLY A 52 18.73 -9.83 5.33
C GLY A 52 18.07 -8.87 4.33
N LEU A 53 18.00 -9.26 3.06
CA LEU A 53 17.29 -8.47 2.04
C LEU A 53 15.79 -8.38 2.33
N GLN A 54 15.18 -9.48 2.78
CA GLN A 54 13.78 -9.48 3.20
C GLN A 54 13.56 -8.51 4.37
N TRP A 55 14.44 -8.52 5.40
CA TRP A 55 14.35 -7.59 6.51
C TRP A 55 14.49 -6.12 6.10
N ILE A 56 15.35 -5.79 5.13
CA ILE A 56 15.47 -4.41 4.61
C ILE A 56 14.12 -3.92 4.05
N VAL A 57 13.38 -4.78 3.36
CA VAL A 57 12.07 -4.42 2.78
C VAL A 57 10.98 -4.49 3.85
N ASP A 58 10.88 -5.62 4.56
CA ASP A 58 9.75 -5.90 5.44
C ASP A 58 9.75 -5.02 6.69
N ALA A 59 10.89 -4.62 7.23
CA ALA A 59 10.94 -3.71 8.38
C ALA A 59 10.23 -2.38 8.10
N TYR A 60 10.36 -1.83 6.89
CA TYR A 60 9.66 -0.63 6.47
C TYR A 60 8.16 -0.89 6.25
N VAL A 61 7.84 -1.88 5.41
CA VAL A 61 6.46 -2.18 5.00
C VAL A 61 5.59 -2.57 6.19
N LEU A 62 6.17 -3.34 7.15
CA LEU A 62 5.51 -3.75 8.39
C LEU A 62 5.07 -2.54 9.23
N LEU A 63 5.98 -1.59 9.47
CA LEU A 63 5.65 -0.41 10.28
C LEU A 63 4.62 0.49 9.57
N VAL A 64 4.76 0.66 8.24
CA VAL A 64 3.73 1.36 7.46
C VAL A 64 2.39 0.66 7.59
N ALA A 65 2.33 -0.66 7.43
CA ALA A 65 1.09 -1.43 7.51
C ALA A 65 0.37 -1.25 8.84
N MET A 66 1.08 -1.42 9.92
CA MET A 66 0.52 -1.45 11.27
C MET A 66 0.20 -0.05 11.81
N LEU A 67 0.97 0.96 11.44
CA LEU A 67 0.80 2.32 11.96
C LEU A 67 -0.05 3.22 11.07
N LEU A 68 -0.38 2.81 9.85
CA LEU A 68 -1.10 3.65 8.87
C LEU A 68 -2.46 4.15 9.41
N LEU A 69 -3.26 3.26 9.99
CA LEU A 69 -4.58 3.61 10.58
C LEU A 69 -4.42 4.52 11.78
N SER A 70 -3.51 4.17 12.70
CA SER A 70 -3.21 4.98 13.88
C SER A 70 -2.65 6.34 13.50
N GLY A 71 -1.82 6.42 12.45
CA GLY A 71 -1.25 7.65 11.91
C GLY A 71 -2.32 8.66 11.45
N GLY A 72 -3.42 8.16 10.85
CA GLY A 72 -4.57 8.99 10.47
C GLY A 72 -5.28 9.60 11.68
N VAL A 73 -5.58 8.79 12.69
CA VAL A 73 -6.19 9.25 13.94
C VAL A 73 -5.26 10.21 14.69
N PHE A 74 -3.95 9.92 14.66
CA PHE A 74 -2.94 10.78 15.27
C PHE A 74 -2.90 12.16 14.60
N ALA A 75 -2.96 12.21 13.27
CA ALA A 75 -3.01 13.47 12.51
C ALA A 75 -4.26 14.30 12.83
N ASP A 76 -5.42 13.65 12.89
CA ASP A 76 -6.68 14.32 13.22
C ASP A 76 -6.69 14.90 14.64
N ARG A 77 -6.07 14.19 15.61
CA ARG A 77 -6.09 14.59 17.03
C ARG A 77 -5.03 15.63 17.38
N PHE A 78 -3.78 15.45 16.92
CA PHE A 78 -2.65 16.29 17.31
C PHE A 78 -2.33 17.41 16.32
N GLY A 79 -3.01 17.45 15.18
CA GLY A 79 -2.83 18.45 14.13
C GLY A 79 -2.18 17.86 12.89
N ARG A 80 -2.87 18.04 11.77
CA ARG A 80 -2.50 17.43 10.49
C ARG A 80 -1.18 17.95 9.94
N LYS A 81 -0.94 19.28 10.04
CA LYS A 81 0.35 19.87 9.65
C LYS A 81 1.49 19.35 10.51
N ARG A 82 1.31 19.35 11.84
CA ARG A 82 2.36 18.89 12.78
C ARG A 82 2.74 17.45 12.49
N VAL A 83 1.76 16.56 12.39
CA VAL A 83 2.00 15.13 12.15
C VAL A 83 2.63 14.90 10.77
N TYR A 84 2.17 15.61 9.73
CA TYR A 84 2.76 15.56 8.40
C TYR A 84 4.24 15.94 8.41
N LEU A 85 4.57 17.12 8.98
CA LEU A 85 5.95 17.63 9.02
C LEU A 85 6.87 16.78 9.91
N THR A 86 6.37 16.27 11.04
CA THR A 86 7.11 15.32 11.87
C THR A 86 7.37 14.03 11.10
N GLY A 87 6.37 13.51 10.37
CA GLY A 87 6.54 12.34 9.49
C GLY A 87 7.60 12.57 8.42
N VAL A 88 7.59 13.73 7.75
CA VAL A 88 8.63 14.12 6.78
C VAL A 88 10.01 14.20 7.44
N ALA A 89 10.12 14.84 8.62
CA ALA A 89 11.39 14.97 9.33
C ALA A 89 11.97 13.61 9.76
N VAL A 90 11.13 12.75 10.35
CA VAL A 90 11.53 11.38 10.74
C VAL A 90 11.95 10.57 9.52
N PHE A 91 11.16 10.60 8.44
CA PHE A 91 11.47 9.87 7.21
C PHE A 91 12.79 10.33 6.58
N THR A 92 13.02 11.64 6.52
CA THR A 92 14.24 12.23 5.95
C THR A 92 15.48 11.92 6.80
N ALA A 93 15.38 12.06 8.13
CA ALA A 93 16.47 11.71 9.04
C ALA A 93 16.78 10.21 8.99
N ALA A 94 15.75 9.35 8.94
CA ALA A 94 15.92 7.92 8.80
C ALA A 94 16.53 7.54 7.42
N SER A 95 16.19 8.28 6.35
CA SER A 95 16.83 8.09 5.04
C SER A 95 18.33 8.40 5.10
N LEU A 96 18.74 9.43 5.85
CA LEU A 96 20.15 9.71 6.10
C LEU A 96 20.80 8.56 6.88
N LEU A 97 20.16 8.06 7.95
CA LEU A 97 20.65 6.90 8.70
C LEU A 97 20.82 5.67 7.81
N CYS A 98 19.85 5.38 6.92
CA CYS A 98 19.96 4.30 5.96
C CYS A 98 21.14 4.48 5.01
N SER A 99 21.35 5.68 4.47
CA SER A 99 22.45 5.95 3.54
C SER A 99 23.85 5.82 4.16
N LEU A 100 23.96 6.04 5.45
CA LEU A 100 25.20 5.93 6.23
C LEU A 100 25.38 4.56 6.91
N ALA A 101 24.49 3.59 6.65
CA ALA A 101 24.46 2.32 7.36
C ALA A 101 25.73 1.47 7.13
N PRO A 102 26.54 1.18 8.16
CA PRO A 102 27.74 0.37 8.05
C PRO A 102 27.45 -1.13 8.09
N SER A 103 26.22 -1.53 8.44
CA SER A 103 25.80 -2.93 8.62
C SER A 103 24.33 -3.13 8.33
N LEU A 104 23.94 -4.40 8.10
CA LEU A 104 22.55 -4.80 7.91
C LEU A 104 21.64 -4.35 9.08
N GLY A 105 22.06 -4.58 10.33
CA GLY A 105 21.24 -4.21 11.50
C GLY A 105 20.98 -2.71 11.58
N TRP A 106 21.98 -1.88 11.25
CA TRP A 106 21.82 -0.43 11.19
C TRP A 106 20.84 -0.02 10.08
N LEU A 107 20.95 -0.62 8.90
CA LEU A 107 20.06 -0.35 7.78
C LEU A 107 18.61 -0.75 8.12
N VAL A 108 18.40 -1.93 8.71
CA VAL A 108 17.07 -2.38 9.15
C VAL A 108 16.48 -1.44 10.21
N ALA A 109 17.28 -0.97 11.18
CA ALA A 109 16.83 0.03 12.15
C ALA A 109 16.41 1.35 11.46
N GLY A 110 17.19 1.83 10.50
CA GLY A 110 16.83 2.99 9.68
C GLY A 110 15.51 2.78 8.95
N ARG A 111 15.27 1.58 8.38
CA ARG A 111 14.01 1.21 7.69
C ARG A 111 12.81 1.22 8.64
N VAL A 112 12.97 0.79 9.89
CA VAL A 112 11.94 0.90 10.94
C VAL A 112 11.53 2.36 11.14
N PHE A 113 12.49 3.27 11.33
CA PHE A 113 12.18 4.70 11.50
C PHE A 113 11.59 5.34 10.25
N GLN A 114 12.05 4.96 9.03
CA GLN A 114 11.42 5.39 7.79
C GLN A 114 9.94 4.94 7.72
N GLY A 115 9.65 3.70 8.12
CA GLY A 115 8.28 3.16 8.17
C GLY A 115 7.37 3.96 9.11
N ILE A 116 7.87 4.35 10.29
CA ILE A 116 7.15 5.23 11.23
C ILE A 116 6.86 6.59 10.59
N GLY A 117 7.88 7.21 9.95
CA GLY A 117 7.73 8.48 9.26
C GLY A 117 6.69 8.42 8.13
N ALA A 118 6.75 7.39 7.30
CA ALA A 118 5.81 7.17 6.19
C ALA A 118 4.37 6.94 6.67
N ALA A 119 4.19 6.17 7.75
CA ALA A 119 2.89 5.91 8.36
C ALA A 119 2.23 7.15 8.95
N ALA A 120 3.01 8.13 9.41
CA ALA A 120 2.51 9.43 9.85
C ALA A 120 2.23 10.36 8.66
N LEU A 121 3.16 10.44 7.69
CA LEU A 121 3.10 11.35 6.56
C LEU A 121 1.94 11.04 5.60
N SER A 122 1.77 9.78 5.18
CA SER A 122 0.81 9.40 4.14
C SER A 122 -0.64 9.74 4.50
N PRO A 123 -1.21 9.31 5.63
CA PRO A 123 -2.58 9.66 6.00
C PRO A 123 -2.75 11.14 6.34
N ALA A 124 -1.74 11.78 6.96
CA ALA A 124 -1.78 13.20 7.25
C ALA A 124 -1.82 14.06 5.97
N SER A 125 -1.11 13.65 4.90
CA SER A 125 -1.15 14.32 3.59
C SER A 125 -2.56 14.31 3.00
N LEU A 126 -3.24 13.17 3.04
CA LEU A 126 -4.60 13.01 2.54
C LEU A 126 -5.61 13.81 3.39
N ALA A 127 -5.43 13.82 4.72
CA ALA A 127 -6.27 14.59 5.64
C ALA A 127 -6.11 16.11 5.43
N LEU A 128 -4.89 16.59 5.17
CA LEU A 128 -4.63 18.00 4.79
C LEU A 128 -5.34 18.39 3.49
N LEU A 129 -5.27 17.52 2.46
CA LEU A 129 -5.98 17.73 1.20
C LEU A 129 -7.50 17.80 1.40
N ALA A 130 -8.06 16.85 2.16
CA ALA A 130 -9.48 16.81 2.43
C ALA A 130 -9.98 18.08 3.15
N ALA A 131 -9.17 18.65 4.05
CA ALA A 131 -9.49 19.87 4.76
C ALA A 131 -9.36 21.13 3.89
N ALA A 132 -8.36 21.18 3.00
CA ALA A 132 -8.11 22.33 2.14
C ALA A 132 -9.10 22.46 0.97
N PHE A 133 -9.71 21.34 0.56
CA PHE A 133 -10.66 21.25 -0.56
C PHE A 133 -12.04 20.76 -0.06
N PRO A 134 -12.86 21.63 0.58
CA PRO A 134 -14.15 21.23 1.13
C PRO A 134 -15.19 20.90 0.04
N ALA A 135 -15.10 21.55 -1.13
CA ALA A 135 -16.00 21.28 -2.25
C ALA A 135 -15.75 19.87 -2.83
N PRO A 136 -16.80 19.01 -2.97
CA PRO A 136 -16.64 17.62 -3.38
C PRO A 136 -15.87 17.44 -4.69
N GLN A 137 -16.17 18.26 -5.69
CA GLN A 137 -15.54 18.18 -7.02
C GLN A 137 -14.04 18.60 -6.98
N GLU A 138 -13.70 19.65 -6.23
CA GLU A 138 -12.30 20.09 -6.06
C GLU A 138 -11.50 19.03 -5.28
N ARG A 139 -12.10 18.46 -4.24
CA ARG A 139 -11.50 17.39 -3.43
C ARG A 139 -11.21 16.14 -4.25
N ILE A 140 -12.14 15.70 -5.10
CA ILE A 140 -11.94 14.56 -6.00
C ILE A 140 -10.76 14.82 -6.94
N LYS A 141 -10.65 16.02 -7.52
CA LYS A 141 -9.53 16.41 -8.39
C LYS A 141 -8.19 16.41 -7.62
N ALA A 142 -8.17 16.98 -6.42
CA ALA A 142 -6.96 17.04 -5.59
C ALA A 142 -6.47 15.64 -5.17
N ILE A 143 -7.39 14.78 -4.72
CA ILE A 143 -7.08 13.38 -4.39
C ILE A 143 -6.64 12.60 -5.65
N GLY A 144 -7.26 12.88 -6.80
CA GLY A 144 -6.87 12.27 -8.08
C GLY A 144 -5.43 12.62 -8.48
N LEU A 145 -5.01 13.88 -8.29
CA LEU A 145 -3.62 14.30 -8.52
C LEU A 145 -2.68 13.65 -7.53
N TRP A 146 -3.02 13.62 -6.24
CA TRP A 146 -2.24 12.95 -5.21
C TRP A 146 -2.04 11.46 -5.52
N ALA A 147 -3.09 10.76 -5.96
CA ALA A 147 -3.01 9.37 -6.40
C ALA A 147 -2.16 9.21 -7.67
N GLY A 148 -2.24 10.16 -8.61
CA GLY A 148 -1.40 10.20 -9.80
C GLY A 148 0.09 10.30 -9.46
N PHE A 149 0.47 11.23 -8.57
CA PHE A 149 1.86 11.35 -8.08
C PHE A 149 2.32 10.09 -7.34
N SER A 150 1.43 9.44 -6.59
CA SER A 150 1.70 8.14 -5.97
C SER A 150 2.05 7.08 -7.02
N GLY A 151 1.28 7.01 -8.10
CA GLY A 151 1.53 6.10 -9.22
C GLY A 151 2.85 6.37 -9.93
N ILE A 152 3.19 7.66 -10.15
CA ILE A 152 4.48 8.05 -10.73
C ILE A 152 5.64 7.62 -9.83
N GLY A 153 5.54 7.84 -8.50
CA GLY A 153 6.54 7.40 -7.53
C GLY A 153 6.78 5.89 -7.58
N LEU A 154 5.69 5.12 -7.60
CA LEU A 154 5.74 3.66 -7.70
C LEU A 154 6.43 3.19 -9.00
N ALA A 155 6.12 3.82 -10.13
CA ALA A 155 6.67 3.46 -11.44
C ALA A 155 8.11 3.92 -11.64
N ALA A 156 8.48 5.07 -11.06
CA ALA A 156 9.82 5.62 -11.18
C ALA A 156 10.87 4.85 -10.37
N GLY A 157 10.44 4.15 -9.29
CA GLY A 157 11.34 3.49 -8.35
C GLY A 157 12.36 2.54 -8.99
N PRO A 158 11.95 1.55 -9.78
CA PRO A 158 12.88 0.60 -10.38
C PRO A 158 13.93 1.26 -11.29
N VAL A 159 13.53 2.27 -12.07
CA VAL A 159 14.46 3.00 -12.97
C VAL A 159 15.38 3.91 -12.18
N ALA A 160 14.82 4.75 -11.29
CA ALA A 160 15.61 5.63 -10.44
C ALA A 160 16.59 4.82 -9.57
N GLY A 161 16.12 3.69 -9.01
CA GLY A 161 16.95 2.77 -8.24
C GLY A 161 18.08 2.18 -9.08
N GLY A 162 17.79 1.74 -10.28
CA GLY A 162 18.80 1.23 -11.22
C GLY A 162 19.86 2.27 -11.56
N VAL A 163 19.44 3.49 -11.93
CA VAL A 163 20.35 4.61 -12.27
C VAL A 163 21.20 5.01 -11.07
N LEU A 164 20.57 5.29 -9.93
CA LEU A 164 21.29 5.78 -8.74
C LEU A 164 22.24 4.72 -8.19
N THR A 165 21.80 3.46 -8.12
CA THR A 165 22.64 2.37 -7.60
C THR A 165 23.82 2.09 -8.52
N GLN A 166 23.63 2.10 -9.85
CA GLN A 166 24.71 1.86 -10.79
C GLN A 166 25.74 3.00 -10.81
N ALA A 167 25.29 4.26 -10.65
CA ALA A 167 26.19 5.43 -10.71
C ALA A 167 26.91 5.71 -9.38
N PHE A 168 26.22 5.54 -8.24
CA PHE A 168 26.69 6.00 -6.93
C PHE A 168 26.63 4.92 -5.83
N GLY A 169 26.17 3.71 -6.16
CA GLY A 169 25.93 2.63 -5.20
C GLY A 169 24.58 2.76 -4.48
N TRP A 170 24.21 1.69 -3.73
CA TRP A 170 22.93 1.60 -3.05
C TRP A 170 22.60 2.75 -2.07
N PRO A 171 23.56 3.41 -1.37
CA PRO A 171 23.22 4.51 -0.46
C PRO A 171 22.50 5.68 -1.14
N ALA A 172 22.74 5.89 -2.44
CA ALA A 172 22.17 6.99 -3.21
C ALA A 172 20.64 6.93 -3.30
N ILE A 173 20.04 5.71 -3.23
CA ILE A 173 18.59 5.58 -3.24
C ILE A 173 17.92 6.20 -2.01
N PHE A 174 18.63 6.26 -0.89
CA PHE A 174 18.16 6.92 0.33
C PHE A 174 18.51 8.42 0.33
N LEU A 175 19.67 8.78 -0.22
CA LEU A 175 20.10 10.18 -0.28
C LEU A 175 19.15 11.04 -1.13
N VAL A 176 18.48 10.49 -2.14
CA VAL A 176 17.50 11.22 -2.95
C VAL A 176 16.33 11.77 -2.13
N ASN A 177 16.00 11.13 -1.00
CA ASN A 177 14.94 11.59 -0.10
C ASN A 177 15.32 12.87 0.68
N LEU A 178 16.60 13.15 0.85
CA LEU A 178 17.08 14.30 1.65
C LEU A 178 16.71 15.65 1.02
N PRO A 179 17.05 15.95 -0.25
CA PRO A 179 16.65 17.20 -0.87
C PRO A 179 15.12 17.33 -0.97
N ILE A 180 14.39 16.24 -1.25
CA ILE A 180 12.93 16.25 -1.30
C ILE A 180 12.38 16.59 0.09
N GLY A 181 12.83 15.90 1.14
CA GLY A 181 12.40 16.14 2.51
C GLY A 181 12.74 17.54 3.01
N ALA A 182 13.91 18.08 2.68
CA ALA A 182 14.29 19.45 3.01
C ALA A 182 13.34 20.48 2.38
N VAL A 183 13.00 20.32 1.10
CA VAL A 183 12.03 21.19 0.40
C VAL A 183 10.65 21.07 1.05
N LEU A 184 10.19 19.86 1.36
CA LEU A 184 8.90 19.62 2.01
C LEU A 184 8.83 20.29 3.40
N LEU A 185 9.89 20.20 4.19
CA LEU A 185 9.97 20.84 5.50
C LEU A 185 9.98 22.36 5.38
N LEU A 186 10.84 22.93 4.55
CA LEU A 186 10.97 24.39 4.40
C LEU A 186 9.68 25.02 3.87
N VAL A 187 9.09 24.44 2.83
CA VAL A 187 7.85 24.95 2.21
C VAL A 187 6.67 24.66 3.12
N GLY A 188 6.60 23.47 3.70
CA GLY A 188 5.50 23.07 4.58
C GLY A 188 5.44 23.88 5.88
N LEU A 189 6.56 24.17 6.52
CA LEU A 189 6.61 25.02 7.71
C LEU A 189 6.02 26.43 7.45
N ARG A 190 6.32 27.00 6.27
CA ARG A 190 5.90 28.35 5.91
C ARG A 190 4.47 28.45 5.41
N HIS A 191 3.99 27.47 4.65
CA HIS A 191 2.76 27.60 3.87
C HIS A 191 1.61 26.70 4.30
N LEU A 192 1.87 25.59 5.04
CA LEU A 192 0.78 24.75 5.51
C LEU A 192 0.08 25.39 6.72
N GLY A 193 -1.24 25.46 6.67
CA GLY A 193 -2.09 25.82 7.82
C GLY A 193 -2.32 24.61 8.72
N GLU A 194 -2.39 24.85 10.03
CA GLU A 194 -2.77 23.79 10.97
C GLU A 194 -4.27 23.52 10.90
N SER A 195 -4.63 22.24 10.94
CA SER A 195 -6.01 21.80 11.06
C SER A 195 -6.07 20.52 11.90
N ARG A 196 -7.14 20.39 12.69
CA ARG A 196 -7.39 19.22 13.52
C ARG A 196 -8.88 18.92 13.59
N ASN A 197 -9.23 17.71 13.94
CA ASN A 197 -10.61 17.32 14.19
C ASN A 197 -10.83 17.18 15.70
N PRO A 198 -11.59 18.12 16.34
CA PRO A 198 -11.85 18.04 17.79
C PRO A 198 -12.59 16.76 18.22
N SER A 199 -13.34 16.16 17.31
CA SER A 199 -14.12 14.94 17.53
C SER A 199 -13.37 13.65 17.09
N ALA A 200 -12.04 13.71 16.89
CA ALA A 200 -11.26 12.55 16.53
C ALA A 200 -11.33 11.47 17.62
N PRO A 201 -11.51 10.18 17.26
CA PRO A 201 -11.58 9.10 18.23
C PRO A 201 -10.29 8.96 19.03
N ALA A 202 -10.36 8.25 20.15
CA ALA A 202 -9.17 7.91 20.94
C ALA A 202 -8.24 6.98 20.13
N ILE A 203 -6.93 7.14 20.32
CA ILE A 203 -5.93 6.27 19.70
C ILE A 203 -5.98 4.91 20.39
N ASP A 204 -6.07 3.85 19.63
CA ASP A 204 -5.99 2.49 20.13
C ASP A 204 -4.53 2.03 20.22
N ILE A 205 -3.84 2.47 21.28
CA ILE A 205 -2.44 2.09 21.53
C ILE A 205 -2.29 0.58 21.74
N PRO A 206 -3.09 -0.11 22.61
CA PRO A 206 -2.97 -1.55 22.78
C PRO A 206 -3.22 -2.34 21.49
N GLY A 207 -4.27 -2.01 20.71
CA GLY A 207 -4.52 -2.65 19.42
C GLY A 207 -3.35 -2.44 18.44
N THR A 208 -2.82 -1.21 18.36
CA THR A 208 -1.65 -0.91 17.53
C THR A 208 -0.42 -1.71 17.95
N VAL A 209 -0.09 -1.75 19.24
CA VAL A 209 1.08 -2.50 19.73
C VAL A 209 0.91 -4.00 19.49
N LEU A 210 -0.25 -4.56 19.81
CA LEU A 210 -0.52 -5.99 19.59
C LEU A 210 -0.45 -6.37 18.11
N SER A 211 -0.97 -5.53 17.21
CA SER A 211 -0.90 -5.79 15.76
C SER A 211 0.54 -5.73 15.23
N VAL A 212 1.34 -4.74 15.65
CA VAL A 212 2.77 -4.65 15.31
C VAL A 212 3.52 -5.91 15.77
N LEU A 213 3.31 -6.31 17.02
CA LEU A 213 3.98 -7.49 17.60
C LEU A 213 3.53 -8.78 16.92
N ALA A 214 2.22 -8.97 16.70
CA ALA A 214 1.66 -10.18 16.09
C ALA A 214 2.21 -10.38 14.67
N VAL A 215 2.12 -9.36 13.82
CA VAL A 215 2.60 -9.46 12.44
C VAL A 215 4.12 -9.47 12.39
N GLY A 216 4.81 -8.73 13.27
CA GLY A 216 6.28 -8.72 13.36
C GLY A 216 6.86 -10.08 13.73
N VAL A 217 6.30 -10.73 14.75
CA VAL A 217 6.75 -12.08 15.19
C VAL A 217 6.39 -13.16 14.16
N LEU A 218 5.21 -13.03 13.50
CA LEU A 218 4.84 -13.91 12.38
C LEU A 218 5.84 -13.78 11.22
N THR A 219 6.16 -12.55 10.84
CA THR A 219 7.13 -12.25 9.76
C THR A 219 8.52 -12.78 10.12
N TYR A 220 8.95 -12.62 11.37
CA TYR A 220 10.19 -13.21 11.85
C TYR A 220 10.23 -14.74 11.66
N GLY A 221 9.18 -15.44 12.10
CA GLY A 221 9.08 -16.90 11.92
C GLY A 221 9.14 -17.32 10.46
N LEU A 222 8.50 -16.57 9.55
CA LEU A 222 8.50 -16.86 8.12
C LEU A 222 9.86 -16.58 7.46
N ILE A 223 10.52 -15.47 7.78
CA ILE A 223 11.82 -15.10 7.21
C ILE A 223 12.92 -16.04 7.72
N GLU A 224 12.97 -16.29 9.03
CA GLU A 224 14.04 -17.08 9.66
C GLU A 224 13.80 -18.59 9.58
N GLY A 225 12.56 -19.03 9.32
CA GLY A 225 12.20 -20.46 9.33
C GLY A 225 12.99 -21.29 8.33
N GLY A 226 13.25 -20.77 7.14
CA GLY A 226 14.07 -21.44 6.13
C GLY A 226 15.56 -21.52 6.48
N ALA A 227 16.07 -20.62 7.36
CA ALA A 227 17.46 -20.58 7.77
C ALA A 227 17.72 -21.42 9.05
N ARG A 228 16.79 -21.31 10.01
CA ARG A 228 16.92 -21.94 11.34
C ARG A 228 16.26 -23.32 11.41
N GLY A 229 15.53 -23.70 10.37
CA GLY A 229 14.69 -24.88 10.33
C GLY A 229 13.29 -24.65 10.87
N TRP A 230 12.29 -25.09 10.13
CA TRP A 230 10.86 -24.90 10.43
C TRP A 230 10.41 -25.51 11.75
N THR A 231 11.11 -26.57 12.21
CA THR A 231 10.83 -27.29 13.45
C THR A 231 11.65 -26.79 14.65
N SER A 232 12.50 -25.78 14.48
CA SER A 232 13.29 -25.26 15.59
C SER A 232 12.39 -24.63 16.68
N PRO A 233 12.75 -24.78 17.97
CA PRO A 233 11.94 -24.23 19.07
C PRO A 233 11.68 -22.72 18.95
N VAL A 234 12.65 -21.99 18.42
CA VAL A 234 12.52 -20.52 18.21
C VAL A 234 11.45 -20.21 17.17
N ILE A 235 11.42 -20.95 16.05
CA ILE A 235 10.45 -20.74 14.98
C ILE A 235 9.05 -21.19 15.39
N LEU A 236 8.93 -22.36 16.03
CA LEU A 236 7.64 -22.81 16.58
C LEU A 236 7.14 -21.87 17.68
N GLY A 237 8.03 -21.38 18.53
CA GLY A 237 7.72 -20.36 19.55
C GLY A 237 7.24 -19.05 18.93
N SER A 238 7.86 -18.62 17.82
CA SER A 238 7.42 -17.40 17.11
C SER A 238 6.02 -17.57 16.52
N PHE A 239 5.70 -18.68 15.87
CA PHE A 239 4.34 -18.94 15.35
C PHE A 239 3.31 -19.02 16.48
N THR A 240 3.64 -19.70 17.59
CA THR A 240 2.77 -19.78 18.76
C THR A 240 2.52 -18.39 19.35
N ALA A 241 3.58 -17.58 19.52
CA ALA A 241 3.47 -16.21 20.02
C ALA A 241 2.64 -15.33 19.05
N ALA A 242 2.82 -15.48 17.75
CA ALA A 242 2.03 -14.74 16.76
C ALA A 242 0.52 -15.06 16.87
N VAL A 243 0.16 -16.34 17.05
CA VAL A 243 -1.24 -16.76 17.25
C VAL A 243 -1.80 -16.19 18.54
N ILE A 244 -1.06 -16.24 19.65
CA ILE A 244 -1.49 -15.68 20.94
C ILE A 244 -1.68 -14.17 20.84
N LEU A 245 -0.74 -13.44 20.23
CA LEU A 245 -0.81 -11.99 20.04
C LEU A 245 -1.96 -11.59 19.13
N LEU A 246 -2.23 -12.36 18.07
CA LEU A 246 -3.36 -12.13 17.19
C LEU A 246 -4.70 -12.37 17.89
N ALA A 247 -4.80 -13.43 18.70
CA ALA A 247 -5.98 -13.70 19.51
C ALA A 247 -6.20 -12.59 20.56
N ALA A 248 -5.13 -12.13 21.22
CA ALA A 248 -5.18 -11.00 22.14
C ALA A 248 -5.61 -9.70 21.42
N PHE A 249 -5.09 -9.43 20.23
CA PHE A 249 -5.50 -8.30 19.40
C PHE A 249 -7.00 -8.35 19.11
N VAL A 250 -7.51 -9.47 18.60
CA VAL A 250 -8.95 -9.63 18.29
C VAL A 250 -9.81 -9.47 19.54
N ALA A 251 -9.36 -10.01 20.68
CA ALA A 251 -10.09 -9.90 21.95
C ALA A 251 -10.12 -8.45 22.49
N VAL A 252 -9.04 -7.69 22.32
CA VAL A 252 -8.98 -6.27 22.69
C VAL A 252 -9.87 -5.45 21.76
N GLU A 253 -9.76 -5.61 20.43
CA GLU A 253 -10.59 -4.91 19.44
C GLU A 253 -12.10 -5.17 19.64
N ALA A 254 -12.48 -6.40 19.98
CA ALA A 254 -13.87 -6.76 20.22
C ALA A 254 -14.48 -6.09 21.48
N ARG A 255 -13.65 -5.68 22.44
CA ARG A 255 -14.10 -5.06 23.70
C ARG A 255 -13.98 -3.54 23.72
N ARG A 256 -13.33 -2.95 22.74
CA ARG A 256 -13.10 -1.49 22.67
C ARG A 256 -14.31 -0.76 22.11
N SER A 257 -14.59 0.42 22.68
CA SER A 257 -15.63 1.33 22.17
C SER A 257 -15.25 2.00 20.83
N ALA A 258 -13.96 2.22 20.62
CA ALA A 258 -13.41 2.79 19.38
C ALA A 258 -12.24 1.93 18.86
N PRO A 259 -12.54 0.73 18.30
CA PRO A 259 -11.52 -0.17 17.80
C PRO A 259 -10.86 0.38 16.53
N MET A 260 -9.56 0.06 16.33
CA MET A 260 -8.83 0.39 15.11
C MET A 260 -9.37 -0.39 13.90
N LEU A 261 -9.71 -1.66 14.12
CA LEU A 261 -10.29 -2.60 13.14
C LEU A 261 -11.65 -3.11 13.66
N PRO A 262 -12.76 -2.40 13.41
CA PRO A 262 -14.07 -2.82 13.94
C PRO A 262 -14.48 -4.21 13.43
N PRO A 263 -14.60 -5.24 14.28
CA PRO A 263 -14.95 -6.61 13.84
C PRO A 263 -16.30 -6.69 13.13
N ARG A 264 -17.21 -5.75 13.43
CA ARG A 264 -18.55 -5.65 12.80
C ARG A 264 -18.47 -5.45 11.28
N LEU A 265 -17.43 -4.77 10.76
CA LEU A 265 -17.26 -4.53 9.32
C LEU A 265 -16.96 -5.85 8.59
N PHE A 266 -16.24 -6.76 9.24
CA PHE A 266 -15.91 -8.08 8.68
C PHE A 266 -17.10 -9.05 8.66
N ARG A 267 -18.24 -8.71 9.26
CA ARG A 267 -19.51 -9.46 9.08
C ARG A 267 -20.14 -9.18 7.72
N GLN A 268 -19.79 -8.08 7.07
CA GLN A 268 -20.27 -7.72 5.75
C GLN A 268 -19.46 -8.48 4.68
N ARG A 269 -20.12 -9.35 3.94
CA ARG A 269 -19.46 -10.24 2.95
C ARG A 269 -18.62 -9.47 1.92
N LEU A 270 -19.17 -8.39 1.36
CA LEU A 270 -18.46 -7.59 0.35
C LEU A 270 -17.19 -6.96 0.93
N PHE A 271 -17.24 -6.43 2.16
CA PHE A 271 -16.09 -5.85 2.86
C PHE A 271 -15.00 -6.89 3.10
N THR A 272 -15.35 -8.05 3.66
CA THR A 272 -14.40 -9.13 3.96
C THR A 272 -13.76 -9.68 2.71
N MET A 273 -14.55 -9.95 1.66
CA MET A 273 -14.05 -10.42 0.38
C MET A 273 -13.09 -9.45 -0.28
N SER A 274 -13.44 -8.17 -0.29
CA SER A 274 -12.59 -7.12 -0.88
C SER A 274 -11.25 -7.02 -0.15
N ASN A 275 -11.26 -7.05 1.19
CA ASN A 275 -10.05 -6.97 1.98
C ASN A 275 -9.19 -8.26 1.92
N SER A 276 -9.82 -9.45 1.88
CA SER A 276 -9.10 -10.70 1.66
C SER A 276 -8.43 -10.74 0.29
N ALA A 277 -9.14 -10.35 -0.77
CA ALA A 277 -8.55 -10.23 -2.10
C ALA A 277 -7.44 -9.16 -2.14
N MET A 278 -7.60 -8.03 -1.45
CA MET A 278 -6.60 -6.98 -1.32
C MET A 278 -5.31 -7.49 -0.65
N THR A 279 -5.44 -8.34 0.38
CA THR A 279 -4.29 -9.01 1.02
C THR A 279 -3.54 -9.88 0.02
N VAL A 280 -4.25 -10.67 -0.80
CA VAL A 280 -3.61 -11.51 -1.84
C VAL A 280 -2.98 -10.67 -2.93
N VAL A 281 -3.59 -9.55 -3.34
CA VAL A 281 -2.98 -8.61 -4.29
C VAL A 281 -1.69 -8.02 -3.72
N GLY A 282 -1.68 -7.60 -2.45
CA GLY A 282 -0.48 -7.13 -1.76
C GLY A 282 0.61 -8.21 -1.71
N PHE A 283 0.24 -9.44 -1.34
CA PHE A 283 1.10 -10.62 -1.30
C PHE A 283 1.78 -10.89 -2.66
N ALA A 284 0.98 -10.99 -3.71
CA ALA A 284 1.47 -11.32 -5.03
C ALA A 284 2.30 -10.19 -5.65
N LEU A 285 1.83 -8.93 -5.55
CA LEU A 285 2.49 -7.78 -6.14
C LEU A 285 3.86 -7.53 -5.49
N MET A 286 3.89 -7.35 -4.17
CA MET A 286 5.12 -6.97 -3.48
C MET A 286 6.08 -8.15 -3.36
N GLY A 287 5.56 -9.34 -3.04
CA GLY A 287 6.36 -10.55 -2.97
C GLY A 287 7.04 -10.87 -4.30
N SER A 288 6.33 -10.75 -5.44
CA SER A 288 6.93 -10.97 -6.77
C SER A 288 7.88 -9.84 -7.17
N SER A 289 7.52 -8.57 -6.87
CA SER A 289 8.37 -7.41 -7.19
C SER A 289 9.72 -7.47 -6.49
N PHE A 290 9.78 -8.01 -5.27
CA PHE A 290 11.02 -8.24 -4.55
C PHE A 290 12.01 -9.11 -5.33
N PHE A 291 11.50 -10.07 -6.11
CA PHE A 291 12.31 -11.01 -6.88
C PHE A 291 12.58 -10.60 -8.33
N PHE A 292 11.83 -9.65 -8.91
CA PHE A 292 12.02 -9.27 -10.31
C PHE A 292 13.45 -8.79 -10.60
N SER A 293 13.96 -7.87 -9.80
CA SER A 293 15.32 -7.35 -9.98
C SER A 293 16.38 -8.44 -9.76
N GLN A 294 16.18 -9.29 -8.76
CA GLN A 294 17.09 -10.40 -8.45
C GLN A 294 17.12 -11.45 -9.58
N PHE A 295 15.98 -11.74 -10.21
CA PHE A 295 15.92 -12.61 -11.37
C PHE A 295 16.79 -12.08 -12.52
N PHE A 296 16.60 -10.80 -12.88
CA PHE A 296 17.36 -10.23 -13.99
C PHE A 296 18.86 -10.12 -13.69
N VAL A 297 19.25 -9.80 -12.47
CA VAL A 297 20.66 -9.66 -12.09
C VAL A 297 21.33 -11.03 -11.89
N TYR A 298 20.75 -11.92 -11.08
CA TYR A 298 21.42 -13.17 -10.69
C TYR A 298 21.19 -14.34 -11.63
N VAL A 299 20.04 -14.38 -12.32
CA VAL A 299 19.72 -15.46 -13.26
C VAL A 299 20.11 -15.09 -14.69
N GLN A 300 19.81 -13.85 -15.13
CA GLN A 300 20.09 -13.41 -16.50
C GLN A 300 21.38 -12.58 -16.65
N GLY A 301 22.10 -12.30 -15.57
CA GLY A 301 23.37 -11.56 -15.62
C GLY A 301 23.24 -10.09 -16.08
N SER A 302 22.04 -9.49 -15.97
CA SER A 302 21.80 -8.10 -16.34
C SER A 302 22.46 -7.14 -15.38
N SER A 303 22.93 -5.97 -15.87
CA SER A 303 23.33 -4.87 -14.98
C SER A 303 22.13 -4.36 -14.17
N ILE A 304 22.38 -3.71 -13.03
CA ILE A 304 21.33 -3.20 -12.11
C ILE A 304 20.39 -2.23 -12.84
N LEU A 305 20.95 -1.33 -13.66
CA LEU A 305 20.16 -0.41 -14.47
C LEU A 305 19.29 -1.16 -15.48
N ARG A 306 19.86 -2.13 -16.19
CA ARG A 306 19.12 -2.94 -17.17
C ARG A 306 18.02 -3.74 -16.50
N ALA A 307 18.26 -4.32 -15.34
CA ALA A 307 17.26 -5.01 -14.54
C ALA A 307 16.10 -4.07 -14.14
N GLY A 308 16.41 -2.85 -13.69
CA GLY A 308 15.40 -1.83 -13.40
C GLY A 308 14.54 -1.47 -14.62
N LEU A 309 15.16 -1.31 -15.79
CA LEU A 309 14.43 -1.06 -17.04
C LEU A 309 13.60 -2.27 -17.48
N GLN A 310 14.09 -3.47 -17.28
CA GLN A 310 13.39 -4.72 -17.63
C GLN A 310 12.14 -4.95 -16.77
N THR A 311 12.03 -4.37 -15.58
CA THR A 311 10.82 -4.43 -14.74
C THR A 311 9.76 -3.41 -15.10
N LEU A 312 10.06 -2.42 -15.97
CA LEU A 312 9.13 -1.36 -16.38
C LEU A 312 7.76 -1.84 -16.88
N PRO A 313 7.61 -2.97 -17.61
CA PRO A 313 6.30 -3.39 -18.11
C PRO A 313 5.24 -3.52 -17.02
N VAL A 314 5.62 -3.95 -15.80
CA VAL A 314 4.68 -4.01 -14.65
C VAL A 314 4.21 -2.62 -14.27
N SER A 315 5.17 -1.70 -14.04
CA SER A 315 4.88 -0.34 -13.58
C SER A 315 4.13 0.48 -14.63
N LEU A 316 4.51 0.39 -15.90
CA LEU A 316 3.83 1.07 -17.00
C LEU A 316 2.40 0.57 -17.17
N ALA A 317 2.19 -0.75 -17.11
CA ALA A 317 0.85 -1.33 -17.17
C ALA A 317 -0.03 -0.79 -16.01
N MET A 318 0.52 -0.71 -14.81
CA MET A 318 -0.19 -0.16 -13.66
C MET A 318 -0.54 1.32 -13.86
N VAL A 319 0.39 2.16 -14.29
CA VAL A 319 0.15 3.59 -14.54
C VAL A 319 -0.90 3.82 -15.63
N ILE A 320 -0.83 3.06 -16.72
CA ILE A 320 -1.75 3.21 -17.87
C ILE A 320 -3.15 2.70 -17.53
N VAL A 321 -3.26 1.55 -16.86
CA VAL A 321 -4.55 0.85 -16.67
C VAL A 321 -5.30 1.31 -15.43
N SER A 322 -4.61 1.68 -14.33
CA SER A 322 -5.26 2.06 -13.07
C SER A 322 -6.32 3.17 -13.19
N PRO A 323 -6.15 4.23 -13.99
CA PRO A 323 -7.17 5.27 -14.15
C PRO A 323 -8.48 4.77 -14.77
N TYR A 324 -8.40 3.69 -15.54
CA TYR A 324 -9.57 3.09 -16.21
C TYR A 324 -10.24 2.02 -15.35
N ALA A 325 -9.53 1.41 -14.40
CA ALA A 325 -10.03 0.30 -13.59
C ALA A 325 -11.32 0.64 -12.83
N GLY A 326 -11.40 1.84 -12.25
CA GLY A 326 -12.61 2.31 -11.57
C GLY A 326 -13.79 2.53 -12.51
N ARG A 327 -13.55 3.07 -13.73
CA ARG A 327 -14.58 3.25 -14.77
C ARG A 327 -15.09 1.92 -15.29
N LEU A 328 -14.19 0.96 -15.50
CA LEU A 328 -14.55 -0.40 -15.91
C LEU A 328 -15.40 -1.08 -14.83
N ALA A 329 -15.02 -0.93 -13.55
CA ALA A 329 -15.80 -1.48 -12.43
C ALA A 329 -17.19 -0.85 -12.32
N ALA A 330 -17.33 0.46 -12.57
CA ALA A 330 -18.61 1.14 -12.62
C ALA A 330 -19.49 0.64 -13.78
N ARG A 331 -18.89 0.31 -14.94
CA ARG A 331 -19.62 -0.14 -16.13
C ARG A 331 -19.97 -1.63 -16.12
N TYR A 332 -19.03 -2.49 -15.69
CA TYR A 332 -19.16 -3.95 -15.79
C TYR A 332 -19.35 -4.62 -14.41
N GLY A 333 -19.30 -3.84 -13.32
CA GLY A 333 -19.38 -4.33 -11.95
C GLY A 333 -18.02 -4.79 -11.39
N PHE A 334 -17.89 -4.68 -10.07
CA PHE A 334 -16.65 -5.05 -9.35
C PHE A 334 -16.26 -6.51 -9.57
N ARG A 335 -17.25 -7.41 -9.58
CA ARG A 335 -17.03 -8.85 -9.76
C ARG A 335 -16.23 -9.16 -11.01
N ILE A 336 -16.68 -8.71 -12.18
CA ILE A 336 -16.05 -9.03 -13.46
C ILE A 336 -14.64 -8.45 -13.51
N VAL A 337 -14.50 -7.16 -13.17
CA VAL A 337 -13.22 -6.46 -13.29
C VAL A 337 -12.16 -7.02 -12.32
N VAL A 338 -12.55 -7.25 -11.06
CA VAL A 338 -11.63 -7.81 -10.06
C VAL A 338 -11.25 -9.26 -10.39
N THR A 339 -12.22 -10.10 -10.77
CA THR A 339 -11.93 -11.50 -11.12
C THR A 339 -11.02 -11.59 -12.35
N THR A 340 -11.28 -10.78 -13.38
CA THR A 340 -10.43 -10.71 -14.58
C THR A 340 -9.05 -10.19 -14.22
N GLY A 341 -8.96 -9.14 -13.38
CA GLY A 341 -7.68 -8.60 -12.91
C GLY A 341 -6.85 -9.64 -12.15
N LEU A 342 -7.45 -10.34 -11.18
CA LEU A 342 -6.79 -11.42 -10.44
C LEU A 342 -6.37 -12.58 -11.36
N ALA A 343 -7.21 -12.94 -12.34
CA ALA A 343 -6.88 -14.00 -13.30
C ALA A 343 -5.68 -13.61 -14.17
N LEU A 344 -5.65 -12.38 -14.71
CA LEU A 344 -4.54 -11.88 -15.51
C LEU A 344 -3.24 -11.80 -14.69
N ALA A 345 -3.32 -11.28 -13.44
CA ALA A 345 -2.17 -11.23 -12.55
C ALA A 345 -1.63 -12.63 -12.24
N GLY A 346 -2.51 -13.57 -11.89
CA GLY A 346 -2.15 -14.95 -11.60
C GLY A 346 -1.54 -15.67 -12.78
N LEU A 347 -2.13 -15.54 -13.99
CA LEU A 347 -1.60 -16.11 -15.23
C LEU A 347 -0.24 -15.52 -15.60
N GLY A 348 -0.08 -14.19 -15.45
CA GLY A 348 1.21 -13.52 -15.67
C GLY A 348 2.30 -14.06 -14.75
N LEU A 349 1.99 -14.25 -13.46
CA LEU A 349 2.92 -14.81 -12.48
C LEU A 349 3.22 -16.29 -12.73
N LEU A 350 2.22 -17.10 -13.09
CA LEU A 350 2.47 -18.50 -13.49
C LEU A 350 3.37 -18.58 -14.72
N ALA A 351 3.13 -17.73 -15.71
CA ALA A 351 3.97 -17.66 -16.90
C ALA A 351 5.41 -17.22 -16.56
N LEU A 352 5.60 -16.32 -15.58
CA LEU A 352 6.92 -15.96 -15.06
C LEU A 352 7.61 -17.11 -14.33
N GLY A 353 6.85 -17.98 -13.65
CA GLY A 353 7.38 -19.20 -13.02
C GLY A 353 7.87 -20.27 -14.00
N MET A 354 7.71 -20.06 -15.30
CA MET A 354 8.19 -20.94 -16.39
C MET A 354 9.35 -20.30 -17.17
N VAL A 355 9.96 -19.24 -16.66
CA VAL A 355 11.07 -18.54 -17.32
C VAL A 355 12.40 -19.13 -16.85
N HIS A 356 13.33 -19.31 -17.79
CA HIS A 356 14.67 -19.86 -17.56
C HIS A 356 15.74 -18.79 -17.85
N ALA A 357 16.97 -19.07 -17.45
CA ALA A 357 18.11 -18.18 -17.63
C ALA A 357 18.33 -17.75 -19.09
N ASP A 358 18.10 -18.66 -20.02
CA ASP A 358 18.24 -18.47 -21.47
C ASP A 358 17.02 -17.81 -22.15
N THR A 359 15.94 -17.61 -21.39
CA THR A 359 14.72 -17.01 -21.94
C THR A 359 14.97 -15.54 -22.30
N GLY A 360 14.95 -15.22 -23.58
CA GLY A 360 15.13 -13.85 -24.06
C GLY A 360 14.06 -12.89 -23.52
N TYR A 361 14.45 -11.63 -23.30
CA TYR A 361 13.55 -10.60 -22.74
C TYR A 361 12.26 -10.42 -23.56
N GLY A 362 12.28 -10.66 -24.88
CA GLY A 362 11.10 -10.67 -25.73
C GLY A 362 9.99 -11.63 -25.26
N ASN A 363 10.33 -12.68 -24.52
CA ASN A 363 9.38 -13.61 -23.91
C ASN A 363 9.03 -13.26 -22.45
N VAL A 364 9.76 -12.36 -21.78
CA VAL A 364 9.53 -12.01 -20.37
C VAL A 364 8.66 -10.76 -20.21
N TRP A 365 8.87 -9.74 -21.05
CA TRP A 365 8.23 -8.43 -20.90
C TRP A 365 6.70 -8.47 -20.90
N TRP A 366 6.09 -9.30 -21.77
CA TRP A 366 4.62 -9.37 -21.85
C TRP A 366 4.02 -10.11 -20.64
N ARG A 367 4.74 -11.04 -20.02
CA ARG A 367 4.34 -11.75 -18.80
C ARG A 367 4.31 -10.77 -17.62
N LEU A 368 5.32 -9.91 -17.51
CA LEU A 368 5.36 -8.80 -16.57
C LEU A 368 4.23 -7.80 -16.83
N GLY A 369 4.01 -7.42 -18.09
CA GLY A 369 2.92 -6.54 -18.49
C GLY A 369 1.54 -7.11 -18.14
N LEU A 370 1.33 -8.41 -18.38
CA LEU A 370 0.10 -9.11 -18.05
C LEU A 370 -0.17 -9.08 -16.54
N ALA A 371 0.84 -9.38 -15.72
CA ALA A 371 0.74 -9.29 -14.28
C ALA A 371 0.42 -7.86 -13.83
N GLY A 372 1.09 -6.85 -14.40
CA GLY A 372 0.86 -5.44 -14.12
C GLY A 372 -0.56 -4.96 -14.46
N ILE A 373 -1.09 -5.35 -15.63
CA ILE A 373 -2.50 -5.09 -16.02
C ILE A 373 -3.45 -5.69 -14.99
N GLY A 374 -3.19 -6.95 -14.61
CA GLY A 374 -3.99 -7.65 -13.62
C GLY A 374 -4.03 -6.92 -12.27
N PHE A 375 -2.88 -6.53 -11.74
CA PHE A 375 -2.79 -5.75 -10.49
C PHE A 375 -3.49 -4.39 -10.59
N ALA A 376 -3.33 -3.69 -11.72
CA ALA A 376 -3.99 -2.40 -11.95
C ALA A 376 -5.51 -2.50 -11.92
N LEU A 377 -6.08 -3.55 -12.51
CA LEU A 377 -7.52 -3.80 -12.55
C LEU A 377 -8.10 -4.19 -11.20
N THR A 378 -7.28 -4.55 -10.20
CA THR A 378 -7.76 -5.00 -8.88
C THR A 378 -7.72 -3.92 -7.81
N LEU A 379 -6.67 -3.12 -7.73
CA LEU A 379 -6.40 -2.22 -6.59
C LEU A 379 -7.53 -1.21 -6.33
N SER A 380 -7.88 -0.41 -7.35
CA SER A 380 -8.91 0.62 -7.22
C SER A 380 -10.32 0.03 -7.06
N PRO A 381 -10.75 -0.98 -7.85
CA PRO A 381 -12.04 -1.60 -7.67
C PRO A 381 -12.24 -2.30 -6.31
N LEU A 382 -11.22 -2.97 -5.77
CA LEU A 382 -11.31 -3.60 -4.45
C LEU A 382 -11.51 -2.57 -3.33
N THR A 383 -10.75 -1.45 -3.38
CA THR A 383 -10.93 -0.35 -2.43
C THR A 383 -12.33 0.26 -2.56
N GLY A 384 -12.81 0.47 -3.80
CA GLY A 384 -14.15 0.98 -4.07
C GLY A 384 -15.25 0.05 -3.55
N ALA A 385 -15.10 -1.27 -3.72
CA ALA A 385 -16.02 -2.27 -3.20
C ALA A 385 -16.04 -2.30 -1.67
N ALA A 386 -14.89 -2.17 -1.01
CA ALA A 386 -14.82 -2.08 0.46
C ALA A 386 -15.51 -0.82 0.99
N ILE A 387 -15.35 0.33 0.32
CA ILE A 387 -16.03 1.58 0.68
C ILE A 387 -17.55 1.48 0.48
N GLN A 388 -18.00 0.84 -0.61
CA GLN A 388 -19.45 0.65 -0.86
C GLN A 388 -20.10 -0.31 0.13
N ALA A 389 -19.34 -1.17 0.78
CA ALA A 389 -19.84 -2.11 1.76
C ALA A 389 -20.18 -1.47 3.12
N VAL A 390 -19.80 -0.23 3.36
CA VAL A 390 -19.94 0.45 4.66
C VAL A 390 -20.76 1.73 4.53
N SER A 391 -21.16 2.32 5.67
CA SER A 391 -21.83 3.63 5.66
C SER A 391 -20.93 4.73 5.10
N PRO A 392 -21.49 5.80 4.48
CA PRO A 392 -20.70 6.90 3.94
C PRO A 392 -19.74 7.55 4.95
N GLN A 393 -20.11 7.55 6.23
CA GLN A 393 -19.30 8.08 7.34
C GLN A 393 -18.05 7.22 7.63
N GLU A 394 -18.14 5.91 7.34
CA GLU A 394 -17.06 4.94 7.55
C GLU A 394 -16.18 4.72 6.31
N GLY A 395 -16.47 5.38 5.19
CA GLY A 395 -15.73 5.21 3.94
C GLY A 395 -14.22 5.47 4.06
N GLY A 396 -13.82 6.45 4.85
CA GLY A 396 -12.41 6.73 5.14
C GLY A 396 -11.73 5.60 5.91
N LEU A 397 -12.41 5.06 6.93
CA LEU A 397 -11.94 3.90 7.70
C LEU A 397 -11.82 2.65 6.81
N ALA A 398 -12.81 2.38 5.97
CA ALA A 398 -12.79 1.25 5.03
C ALA A 398 -11.62 1.33 4.04
N SER A 399 -11.34 2.51 3.50
CA SER A 399 -10.17 2.75 2.64
C SER A 399 -8.84 2.54 3.38
N GLY A 400 -8.75 3.02 4.63
CA GLY A 400 -7.60 2.80 5.49
C GLY A 400 -7.36 1.32 5.78
N ILE A 401 -8.41 0.57 6.13
CA ILE A 401 -8.34 -0.87 6.35
C ILE A 401 -7.89 -1.60 5.07
N SER A 402 -8.42 -1.22 3.90
CA SER A 402 -8.01 -1.83 2.62
C SER A 402 -6.53 -1.56 2.32
N SER A 403 -6.02 -0.38 2.65
CA SER A 403 -4.59 -0.07 2.52
C SER A 403 -3.74 -0.89 3.48
N THR A 404 -4.19 -1.06 4.73
CA THR A 404 -3.50 -1.86 5.76
C THR A 404 -3.49 -3.35 5.39
N THR A 405 -4.61 -3.92 4.94
CA THR A 405 -4.68 -5.34 4.52
C THR A 405 -3.79 -5.61 3.32
N ARG A 406 -3.71 -4.68 2.36
CA ARG A 406 -2.76 -4.75 1.25
C ARG A 406 -1.31 -4.77 1.74
N GLN A 407 -0.96 -3.92 2.69
CA GLN A 407 0.40 -3.86 3.24
C GLN A 407 0.75 -5.10 4.07
N ILE A 408 -0.20 -5.64 4.84
CA ILE A 408 -0.03 -6.94 5.52
C ILE A 408 0.25 -8.03 4.49
N GLY A 409 -0.53 -8.05 3.40
CA GLY A 409 -0.28 -8.95 2.27
C GLY A 409 1.12 -8.77 1.70
N ALA A 410 1.59 -7.53 1.54
CA ALA A 410 2.92 -7.22 1.01
C ALA A 410 4.05 -7.82 1.88
N VAL A 411 3.98 -7.63 3.20
CA VAL A 411 4.93 -8.23 4.17
C VAL A 411 4.90 -9.75 4.08
N LEU A 412 3.72 -10.36 4.14
CA LEU A 412 3.58 -11.81 4.03
C LEU A 412 4.08 -12.34 2.67
N GLY A 413 3.90 -11.58 1.60
CA GLY A 413 4.37 -11.92 0.26
C GLY A 413 5.89 -12.05 0.21
N VAL A 414 6.62 -11.06 0.67
CA VAL A 414 8.09 -11.07 0.70
C VAL A 414 8.60 -12.19 1.62
N ALA A 415 8.01 -12.33 2.81
CA ALA A 415 8.42 -13.34 3.77
C ALA A 415 8.17 -14.78 3.26
N VAL A 416 6.94 -15.08 2.81
CA VAL A 416 6.54 -16.44 2.37
C VAL A 416 7.23 -16.84 1.07
N LEU A 417 7.24 -15.96 0.06
CA LEU A 417 7.90 -16.29 -1.22
C LEU A 417 9.41 -16.44 -1.04
N GLY A 418 10.03 -15.62 -0.18
CA GLY A 418 11.43 -15.80 0.19
C GLY A 418 11.70 -17.11 0.94
N ALA A 419 10.77 -17.52 1.81
CA ALA A 419 10.84 -18.82 2.47
C ALA A 419 10.75 -19.98 1.46
N VAL A 420 9.89 -19.86 0.45
CA VAL A 420 9.80 -20.86 -0.65
C VAL A 420 11.13 -20.96 -1.41
N VAL A 421 11.71 -19.82 -1.82
CA VAL A 421 13.01 -19.78 -2.50
C VAL A 421 14.07 -20.47 -1.65
N ARG A 422 14.15 -20.11 -0.38
CA ARG A 422 15.16 -20.62 0.52
C ARG A 422 15.00 -22.11 0.82
N THR A 423 13.77 -22.57 1.03
CA THR A 423 13.51 -24.02 1.26
C THR A 423 13.90 -24.85 0.04
N ARG A 424 13.68 -24.36 -1.18
CA ARG A 424 14.15 -25.02 -2.39
C ARG A 424 15.68 -25.06 -2.47
N GLN A 425 16.35 -23.97 -2.15
CA GLN A 425 17.82 -23.92 -2.14
C GLN A 425 18.44 -24.83 -1.08
N SER A 426 17.88 -24.89 0.12
CA SER A 426 18.35 -25.81 1.17
C SER A 426 18.15 -27.28 0.81
N GLY A 427 17.17 -27.59 -0.09
CA GLY A 427 16.96 -28.90 -0.70
C GLY A 427 17.86 -29.17 -1.91
N GLY A 428 18.87 -28.33 -2.20
CA GLY A 428 19.82 -28.50 -3.30
C GLY A 428 19.39 -27.94 -4.65
N ALA A 429 18.22 -27.28 -4.74
CA ALA A 429 17.77 -26.63 -5.97
C ALA A 429 18.53 -25.31 -6.25
N SER A 430 18.65 -24.95 -7.53
CA SER A 430 19.22 -23.67 -7.93
C SER A 430 18.36 -22.49 -7.46
N PHE A 431 18.96 -21.28 -7.40
CA PHE A 431 18.23 -20.04 -7.10
C PHE A 431 17.10 -19.80 -8.11
N GLU A 432 17.34 -20.08 -9.40
CA GLU A 432 16.34 -20.00 -10.47
C GLU A 432 15.13 -20.89 -10.18
N THR A 433 15.35 -22.16 -9.84
CA THR A 433 14.27 -23.11 -9.48
C THR A 433 13.48 -22.62 -8.26
N GLY A 434 14.16 -22.04 -7.30
CA GLY A 434 13.54 -21.42 -6.13
C GLY A 434 12.63 -20.25 -6.52
N LEU A 435 13.12 -19.35 -7.38
CA LEU A 435 12.35 -18.21 -7.90
C LEU A 435 11.13 -18.64 -8.69
N ASN A 436 11.30 -19.63 -9.59
CA ASN A 436 10.20 -20.18 -10.37
C ASN A 436 9.12 -20.76 -9.45
N SER A 437 9.52 -21.50 -8.41
CA SER A 437 8.59 -22.00 -7.39
C SER A 437 7.84 -20.89 -6.66
N ALA A 438 8.50 -19.77 -6.35
CA ALA A 438 7.88 -18.61 -5.71
C ALA A 438 6.85 -17.93 -6.63
N PHE A 439 7.18 -17.71 -7.92
CA PHE A 439 6.24 -17.15 -8.88
C PHE A 439 5.04 -18.07 -9.13
N LEU A 440 5.26 -19.39 -9.23
CA LEU A 440 4.19 -20.37 -9.35
C LEU A 440 3.27 -20.35 -8.11
N ALA A 441 3.83 -20.29 -6.92
CA ALA A 441 3.04 -20.19 -5.68
C ALA A 441 2.21 -18.91 -5.64
N ALA A 442 2.81 -17.75 -5.96
CA ALA A 442 2.12 -16.47 -6.01
C ALA A 442 1.00 -16.46 -7.06
N GLY A 443 1.29 -16.99 -8.25
CA GLY A 443 0.32 -17.11 -9.34
C GLY A 443 -0.85 -18.02 -8.99
N THR A 444 -0.58 -19.18 -8.38
CA THR A 444 -1.60 -20.13 -7.94
C THR A 444 -2.52 -19.52 -6.88
N VAL A 445 -1.97 -18.90 -5.83
CA VAL A 445 -2.75 -18.23 -4.79
C VAL A 445 -3.64 -17.13 -5.39
N THR A 446 -3.11 -16.37 -6.34
CA THR A 446 -3.84 -15.29 -7.01
C THR A 446 -4.98 -15.84 -7.87
N LEU A 447 -4.76 -16.93 -8.63
CA LEU A 447 -5.81 -17.59 -9.43
C LEU A 447 -6.89 -18.24 -8.57
N VAL A 448 -6.50 -18.91 -7.51
CA VAL A 448 -7.46 -19.47 -6.54
C VAL A 448 -8.34 -18.35 -5.98
N THR A 449 -7.73 -17.21 -5.62
CA THR A 449 -8.47 -16.03 -5.17
C THR A 449 -9.39 -15.47 -6.25
N ALA A 450 -8.98 -15.47 -7.54
CA ALA A 450 -9.84 -15.09 -8.65
C ALA A 450 -11.11 -15.95 -8.73
N VAL A 451 -10.95 -17.27 -8.64
CA VAL A 451 -12.08 -18.22 -8.64
C VAL A 451 -13.01 -17.97 -7.47
N PHE A 452 -12.48 -17.89 -6.24
CA PHE A 452 -13.29 -17.61 -5.05
C PHE A 452 -14.02 -16.27 -5.17
N THR A 453 -13.34 -15.20 -5.57
CA THR A 453 -13.93 -13.88 -5.76
C THR A 453 -15.03 -13.92 -6.82
N GLY A 454 -14.81 -14.60 -7.94
CA GLY A 454 -15.79 -14.79 -9.01
C GLY A 454 -17.05 -15.54 -8.55
N LEU A 455 -16.89 -16.61 -7.78
CA LEU A 455 -18.01 -17.42 -7.29
C LEU A 455 -18.82 -16.69 -6.19
N TRP A 456 -18.16 -15.99 -5.27
CA TRP A 456 -18.79 -15.39 -4.10
C TRP A 456 -19.41 -14.02 -4.39
N LEU A 457 -18.80 -13.18 -5.19
CA LEU A 457 -19.41 -11.93 -5.64
C LEU A 457 -20.63 -12.17 -6.57
N ALA A 458 -20.78 -13.38 -7.14
CA ALA A 458 -21.98 -13.75 -7.88
C ALA A 458 -23.26 -13.75 -7.02
N LYS A 459 -23.13 -14.02 -5.72
CA LYS A 459 -24.24 -14.11 -4.77
C LYS A 459 -24.62 -12.77 -4.13
N SER A 460 -23.84 -11.71 -4.38
CA SER A 460 -24.03 -10.37 -3.80
C SER A 460 -24.38 -9.33 -4.86
N THR A 461 -25.30 -9.65 -5.78
CA THR A 461 -25.93 -8.64 -6.65
C THR A 461 -26.71 -7.68 -5.76
N PRO A 462 -26.43 -6.36 -5.77
CA PRO A 462 -27.27 -5.41 -5.04
C PRO A 462 -28.69 -5.53 -5.58
N ALA A 463 -29.65 -5.60 -4.69
CA ALA A 463 -31.05 -5.48 -5.03
C ALA A 463 -31.24 -4.18 -5.83
N LYS A 464 -31.68 -4.30 -7.06
CA LYS A 464 -31.97 -3.22 -8.00
C LYS A 464 -33.21 -2.41 -7.60
N ASP A 465 -33.65 -2.54 -6.35
CA ASP A 465 -34.87 -1.96 -5.80
C ASP A 465 -34.60 -1.17 -4.52
N SER A 466 -34.08 0.05 -4.63
CA SER A 466 -34.45 1.12 -3.68
C SER A 466 -34.29 2.51 -4.30
N ALA A 467 -34.52 2.65 -5.59
CA ALA A 467 -34.89 3.92 -6.19
C ALA A 467 -36.41 3.93 -6.42
N ALA A 468 -37.17 3.79 -5.34
CA ALA A 468 -38.53 4.31 -5.34
C ALA A 468 -38.41 5.84 -5.37
N PRO A 469 -38.91 6.53 -6.39
CA PRO A 469 -38.92 7.98 -6.38
C PRO A 469 -39.72 8.42 -5.16
N HIS A 470 -39.13 9.23 -4.30
CA HIS A 470 -39.88 10.00 -3.30
C HIS A 470 -40.98 10.74 -4.06
N ARG A 471 -42.21 10.23 -4.00
CA ARG A 471 -43.40 11.02 -4.32
C ARG A 471 -43.40 12.17 -3.33
N PRO A 472 -43.48 13.42 -3.80
CA PRO A 472 -43.73 14.54 -2.91
C PRO A 472 -45.08 14.27 -2.27
N THR A 473 -45.14 14.22 -0.96
CA THR A 473 -46.39 14.24 -0.21
C THR A 473 -47.05 15.56 -0.52
N GLU A 474 -48.14 15.52 -1.29
CA GLU A 474 -49.03 16.68 -1.47
C GLU A 474 -49.51 17.10 -0.08
N ALA A 475 -48.95 18.19 0.43
CA ALA A 475 -49.46 18.89 1.55
C ALA A 475 -50.85 19.45 1.14
N HIS A 476 -51.93 18.86 1.65
CA HIS A 476 -53.25 19.42 1.57
C HIS A 476 -53.23 20.88 2.04
N ALA A 477 -53.43 21.79 1.11
CA ALA A 477 -53.82 23.18 1.37
C ALA A 477 -55.24 23.14 1.94
N VAL A 478 -55.34 23.22 3.26
CA VAL A 478 -56.62 23.55 3.90
C VAL A 478 -56.81 25.06 3.71
N ILE A 479 -57.62 25.40 2.73
CA ILE A 479 -58.19 26.71 2.60
C ILE A 479 -59.29 26.83 3.65
N THR A 480 -59.03 27.55 4.71
CA THR A 480 -60.11 28.11 5.57
C THR A 480 -60.46 29.51 5.03
N SER A 481 -61.50 29.53 4.24
CA SER A 481 -62.37 30.73 4.11
C SER A 481 -62.95 31.04 5.47
N ASN A 482 -62.75 32.24 5.99
CA ASN A 482 -63.71 32.84 6.88
C ASN A 482 -63.88 34.31 6.54
N GLU A 483 -65.10 34.55 6.32
CA GLU A 483 -65.80 35.71 5.83
C GLU A 483 -65.64 36.98 6.62
N ALA A 484 -65.85 38.03 5.88
CA ALA A 484 -66.18 39.37 6.32
C ALA A 484 -67.42 39.42 7.23
N SER A 485 -67.43 40.34 8.10
CA SER A 485 -68.51 41.33 8.35
C SER A 485 -68.26 42.04 9.67
N VAL A 486 -68.18 43.24 9.57
CA VAL A 486 -68.70 44.51 10.10
C VAL A 486 -67.56 45.52 10.23
#